data_a4a722cff27727b8d38baa46a5e35226
#
_entry.id   a4a722cff27727b8d38baa46a5e35226
#
_cell.length_a   1.000
_cell.length_b   1.000
_cell.length_c   1.000
_cell.angle_alpha   90.00
_cell.angle_beta   90.00
_cell.angle_gamma   90.00
#
_symmetry.space_group_name_H-M   'P 1'
#
loop_
_entity.id
_entity.type
_entity.pdbx_description
1 polymer ?
#
loop_
_entity_poly.entity_id
_entity_poly.type
_entity_poly.pdbx_seq_one_letter_code
_entity_poly.pdbx_strand_id
1 'polypeptide(L)'
;LFTRSFAKARGIDGGFTPAHVLTFRVQAPDDSAYAGASRAMMKEAILTRLTALPGVEAAAIGNCAPLAQACDGTIVLSVDGVALPESGERPEIGVHLASAGYLKAIGARLIAGRFIEDTDDASAPTVGVISETTAKRLFPNQNPLGKRMGIGFSRWKDAEIVGVVSDVNYGAVGAPPALAFYGSYKLAPRPSALVFVRADAAPSTFFVAARQIVRSVGPALAVYDERTLEERVGSALARLRFGAVLLGAFAGLGLLLAVIGIYGVLAYSVEQRTRELGIRLALGALQREVVAAVMRRAMLLAGIGVAVGLAAAWGASRFVRGLVFGISPTDPVTFVGQTLALVLVCAVASYIPARRAARLDPVRALRNE
;
A
#
# COMPACT_ATOMS: atom_id res chain seq x y z
N LEU A 1 8.29 7.69 9.62
CA LEU A 1 7.72 6.35 9.38
C LEU A 1 6.82 6.35 8.13
N PHE A 2 5.74 7.14 8.10
CA PHE A 2 4.77 7.12 6.99
C PHE A 2 5.35 7.53 5.63
N THR A 3 6.22 8.53 5.56
CA THR A 3 6.90 8.93 4.31
C THR A 3 7.81 7.84 3.76
N ARG A 4 8.55 7.15 4.64
CA ARG A 4 9.39 6.00 4.26
C ARG A 4 8.55 4.79 3.88
N SER A 5 7.45 4.52 4.60
CA SER A 5 6.49 3.48 4.27
C SER A 5 5.89 3.70 2.88
N PHE A 6 5.52 4.94 2.56
CA PHE A 6 5.02 5.32 1.24
C PHE A 6 6.07 5.16 0.13
N ALA A 7 7.32 5.60 0.37
CA ALA A 7 8.41 5.44 -0.59
C ALA A 7 8.71 3.96 -0.85
N LYS A 8 8.73 3.13 0.21
CA LYS A 8 8.92 1.68 0.09
C LYS A 8 7.75 1.01 -0.63
N ALA A 9 6.51 1.41 -0.33
CA ALA A 9 5.32 0.88 -0.99
C ALA A 9 5.30 1.13 -2.51
N ARG A 10 5.89 2.24 -2.95
CA ARG A 10 6.03 2.61 -4.37
C ARG A 10 7.05 1.76 -5.13
N GLY A 11 8.03 1.19 -4.42
CA GLY A 11 9.08 0.33 -5.00
C GLY A 11 8.82 -1.17 -4.83
N ILE A 12 7.67 -1.59 -4.25
CA ILE A 12 7.33 -3.01 -4.11
C ILE A 12 6.89 -3.55 -5.48
N ASP A 13 7.57 -4.59 -5.93
CA ASP A 13 7.09 -5.39 -7.05
C ASP A 13 5.78 -6.08 -6.63
N GLY A 14 4.67 -5.61 -7.16
CA GLY A 14 3.35 -6.18 -6.89
C GLY A 14 3.10 -7.49 -7.63
N GLY A 15 4.07 -7.98 -8.40
CA GLY A 15 3.93 -9.17 -9.25
C GLY A 15 3.14 -8.91 -10.54
N PHE A 16 2.91 -7.63 -10.89
CA PHE A 16 2.19 -7.22 -12.10
C PHE A 16 2.74 -5.89 -12.63
N THR A 17 2.47 -5.59 -13.89
CA THR A 17 2.90 -4.37 -14.58
C THR A 17 1.67 -3.51 -14.89
N PRO A 18 1.43 -2.39 -14.16
CA PRO A 18 0.22 -1.59 -14.33
C PRO A 18 0.23 -0.72 -15.58
N ALA A 19 1.42 -0.42 -16.15
CA ALA A 19 1.56 0.44 -17.31
C ALA A 19 0.83 -0.12 -18.53
N HIS A 20 0.21 0.77 -19.30
CA HIS A 20 -0.48 0.44 -20.56
C HIS A 20 -1.67 -0.53 -20.41
N VAL A 21 -2.27 -0.63 -19.23
CA VAL A 21 -3.44 -1.49 -19.00
C VAL A 21 -4.67 -0.64 -18.71
N LEU A 22 -5.65 -0.73 -19.60
CA LEU A 22 -7.01 -0.25 -19.39
C LEU A 22 -7.80 -1.27 -18.58
N THR A 23 -8.64 -0.81 -17.67
CA THR A 23 -9.57 -1.66 -16.95
C THR A 23 -10.96 -1.03 -16.90
N PHE A 24 -11.99 -1.84 -17.03
CA PHE A 24 -13.38 -1.42 -16.85
C PHE A 24 -14.25 -2.60 -16.42
N ARG A 25 -15.35 -2.32 -15.77
CA ARG A 25 -16.32 -3.35 -15.40
C ARG A 25 -17.42 -3.46 -16.41
N VAL A 26 -17.80 -4.70 -16.70
CA VAL A 26 -18.98 -5.04 -17.48
C VAL A 26 -19.96 -5.73 -16.54
N GLN A 27 -21.19 -5.25 -16.50
CA GLN A 27 -22.28 -5.83 -15.72
C GLN A 27 -23.40 -6.26 -16.66
N ALA A 28 -23.73 -7.55 -16.63
CA ALA A 28 -24.93 -8.05 -17.28
C ALA A 28 -26.15 -7.74 -16.38
N PRO A 29 -27.31 -7.40 -16.95
CA PRO A 29 -28.53 -7.30 -16.20
C PRO A 29 -28.92 -8.66 -15.60
N ASP A 30 -29.76 -8.60 -14.57
CA ASP A 30 -30.24 -9.81 -13.87
C ASP A 30 -31.42 -10.44 -14.61
N ASP A 31 -31.20 -10.71 -15.90
CA ASP A 31 -32.17 -11.29 -16.83
C ASP A 31 -31.74 -12.73 -17.18
N SER A 32 -32.74 -13.58 -17.43
CA SER A 32 -32.54 -14.97 -17.86
C SER A 32 -31.74 -15.09 -19.16
N ALA A 33 -31.85 -14.12 -20.07
CA ALA A 33 -31.09 -14.06 -21.32
C ALA A 33 -29.56 -14.02 -21.08
N TYR A 34 -29.12 -13.52 -19.93
CA TYR A 34 -27.73 -13.44 -19.53
C TYR A 34 -27.37 -14.41 -18.38
N ALA A 35 -28.12 -15.52 -18.24
CA ALA A 35 -27.86 -16.50 -17.18
C ALA A 35 -26.95 -17.64 -17.64
N GLY A 36 -26.28 -18.29 -16.72
CA GLY A 36 -25.52 -19.52 -16.95
C GLY A 36 -24.46 -19.39 -18.07
N ALA A 37 -24.50 -20.30 -19.05
CA ALA A 37 -23.54 -20.36 -20.15
C ALA A 37 -23.57 -19.11 -21.04
N SER A 38 -24.70 -18.42 -21.16
CA SER A 38 -24.82 -17.17 -21.94
C SER A 38 -23.88 -16.08 -21.41
N ARG A 39 -23.62 -16.03 -20.11
CA ARG A 39 -22.64 -15.11 -19.53
C ARG A 39 -21.21 -15.39 -19.96
N ALA A 40 -20.84 -16.68 -20.09
CA ALA A 40 -19.51 -17.04 -20.55
C ALA A 40 -19.35 -16.71 -22.03
N MET A 41 -20.32 -17.06 -22.89
CA MET A 41 -20.32 -16.74 -24.34
C MET A 41 -20.25 -15.23 -24.60
N MET A 42 -21.05 -14.42 -23.85
CA MET A 42 -21.02 -12.98 -23.94
C MET A 42 -19.61 -12.41 -23.63
N LYS A 43 -18.98 -12.88 -22.54
CA LYS A 43 -17.64 -12.46 -22.15
C LYS A 43 -16.58 -12.86 -23.17
N GLU A 44 -16.70 -14.05 -23.73
CA GLU A 44 -15.83 -14.53 -24.79
C GLU A 44 -15.96 -13.68 -26.05
N ALA A 45 -17.18 -13.32 -26.45
CA ALA A 45 -17.42 -12.42 -27.58
C ALA A 45 -16.82 -11.03 -27.37
N ILE A 46 -16.88 -10.51 -26.15
CA ILE A 46 -16.22 -9.24 -25.78
C ILE A 46 -14.70 -9.38 -25.91
N LEU A 47 -14.11 -10.44 -25.33
CA LEU A 47 -12.66 -10.66 -25.40
C LEU A 47 -12.14 -10.79 -26.80
N THR A 48 -12.81 -11.63 -27.64
CA THR A 48 -12.42 -11.83 -29.03
C THR A 48 -12.39 -10.53 -29.83
N ARG A 49 -13.43 -9.68 -29.68
CA ARG A 49 -13.49 -8.39 -30.36
C ARG A 49 -12.47 -7.38 -29.81
N LEU A 50 -12.21 -7.37 -28.52
CA LEU A 50 -11.19 -6.50 -27.93
C LEU A 50 -9.78 -6.87 -28.37
N THR A 51 -9.48 -8.16 -28.41
CA THR A 51 -8.17 -8.66 -28.83
C THR A 51 -7.92 -8.39 -30.33
N ALA A 52 -8.97 -8.30 -31.13
CA ALA A 52 -8.88 -7.96 -32.56
C ALA A 52 -8.66 -6.46 -32.85
N LEU A 53 -8.71 -5.59 -31.84
CA LEU A 53 -8.43 -4.16 -32.03
C LEU A 53 -6.94 -3.93 -32.33
N PRO A 54 -6.62 -3.09 -33.33
CA PRO A 54 -5.23 -2.70 -33.60
C PRO A 54 -4.57 -2.06 -32.37
N GLY A 55 -3.35 -2.47 -32.05
CA GLY A 55 -2.59 -1.97 -30.89
C GLY A 55 -2.95 -2.63 -29.55
N VAL A 56 -3.87 -3.60 -29.52
CA VAL A 56 -4.16 -4.39 -28.31
C VAL A 56 -3.24 -5.61 -28.29
N GLU A 57 -2.41 -5.70 -27.27
CA GLU A 57 -1.51 -6.84 -27.04
C GLU A 57 -2.20 -8.04 -26.38
N ALA A 58 -3.11 -7.76 -25.45
CA ALA A 58 -3.89 -8.76 -24.72
C ALA A 58 -5.17 -8.16 -24.15
N ALA A 59 -6.25 -8.94 -24.20
CA ALA A 59 -7.48 -8.67 -23.48
C ALA A 59 -7.80 -9.84 -22.55
N ALA A 60 -8.31 -9.55 -21.37
CA ALA A 60 -8.60 -10.57 -20.38
C ALA A 60 -9.76 -10.18 -19.46
N ILE A 61 -10.33 -11.21 -18.83
CA ILE A 61 -11.33 -11.07 -17.77
C ILE A 61 -10.73 -11.55 -16.45
N GLY A 62 -11.05 -10.80 -15.39
CA GLY A 62 -10.86 -11.20 -14.02
C GLY A 62 -12.07 -10.82 -13.18
N ASN A 63 -12.13 -11.27 -11.93
CA ASN A 63 -13.13 -10.82 -10.95
C ASN A 63 -12.63 -9.65 -10.11
N CYS A 64 -11.32 -9.46 -10.02
CA CYS A 64 -10.67 -8.55 -9.10
C CYS A 64 -9.42 -7.91 -9.72
N ALA A 65 -9.16 -6.66 -9.39
CA ALA A 65 -7.90 -5.99 -9.76
C ALA A 65 -6.82 -6.21 -8.69
N PRO A 66 -5.54 -6.24 -9.06
CA PRO A 66 -4.45 -6.13 -8.11
C PRO A 66 -4.63 -4.90 -7.20
N LEU A 67 -4.28 -5.03 -5.92
CA LEU A 67 -4.40 -4.02 -4.85
C LEU A 67 -5.83 -3.54 -4.54
N ALA A 68 -6.86 -4.24 -5.02
CA ALA A 68 -8.26 -3.84 -4.82
C ALA A 68 -8.80 -4.14 -3.40
N GLN A 69 -8.12 -4.98 -2.63
CA GLN A 69 -8.47 -5.41 -1.26
C GLN A 69 -9.84 -6.11 -1.09
N ALA A 70 -10.63 -6.18 -2.14
CA ALA A 70 -11.98 -6.75 -2.15
C ALA A 70 -12.07 -7.83 -3.22
N CYS A 71 -11.33 -8.92 -3.04
CA CYS A 71 -11.41 -10.11 -3.87
C CYS A 71 -12.16 -11.21 -3.14
N ASP A 72 -12.68 -12.16 -3.90
CA ASP A 72 -13.31 -13.33 -3.31
C ASP A 72 -12.29 -14.16 -2.55
N GLY A 73 -12.67 -14.64 -1.39
CA GLY A 73 -11.88 -15.54 -0.57
C GLY A 73 -12.70 -16.75 -0.14
N THR A 74 -12.02 -17.82 0.14
CA THR A 74 -12.59 -19.05 0.69
C THR A 74 -11.54 -19.80 1.49
N ILE A 75 -11.90 -20.95 2.03
CA ILE A 75 -10.99 -21.84 2.74
C ILE A 75 -10.49 -22.96 1.83
N VAL A 76 -9.30 -23.46 2.12
CA VAL A 76 -8.77 -24.70 1.53
C VAL A 76 -9.46 -25.88 2.21
N LEU A 77 -10.08 -26.77 1.42
CA LEU A 77 -10.81 -27.96 1.91
C LEU A 77 -9.94 -29.21 1.96
N SER A 78 -9.13 -29.42 0.94
CA SER A 78 -8.25 -30.58 0.81
C SER A 78 -7.01 -30.22 -0.01
N VAL A 79 -5.92 -30.93 0.27
CA VAL A 79 -4.66 -30.85 -0.49
C VAL A 79 -4.07 -32.25 -0.52
N ASP A 80 -3.75 -32.74 -1.71
CA ASP A 80 -3.16 -34.07 -1.88
C ASP A 80 -1.86 -34.23 -1.09
N GLY A 81 -1.83 -35.27 -0.26
CA GLY A 81 -0.66 -35.60 0.54
C GLY A 81 -0.38 -34.66 1.71
N VAL A 82 -1.32 -33.76 2.06
CA VAL A 82 -1.17 -32.81 3.16
C VAL A 82 -2.36 -32.92 4.12
N ALA A 83 -2.07 -33.23 5.39
CA ALA A 83 -3.09 -33.16 6.44
C ALA A 83 -3.38 -31.69 6.78
N LEU A 84 -4.61 -31.25 6.54
CA LEU A 84 -5.08 -29.94 6.94
C LEU A 84 -5.67 -29.97 8.36
N PRO A 85 -5.58 -28.86 9.11
CA PRO A 85 -6.23 -28.74 10.41
C PRO A 85 -7.74 -29.02 10.33
N GLU A 86 -8.33 -29.49 11.41
CA GLU A 86 -9.77 -29.64 11.53
C GLU A 86 -10.48 -28.27 11.46
N SER A 87 -11.81 -28.25 11.28
CA SER A 87 -12.62 -27.06 11.08
C SER A 87 -12.29 -25.93 12.08
N GLY A 88 -11.94 -24.75 11.58
CA GLY A 88 -11.63 -23.53 12.36
C GLY A 88 -10.26 -22.91 12.08
N GLU A 89 -9.28 -23.70 11.67
CA GLU A 89 -7.91 -23.23 11.38
C GLU A 89 -7.47 -23.47 9.92
N ARG A 90 -8.43 -23.73 9.01
CA ARG A 90 -8.10 -23.99 7.60
C ARG A 90 -7.56 -22.74 6.94
N PRO A 91 -6.52 -22.84 6.09
CA PRO A 91 -5.96 -21.69 5.41
C PRO A 91 -7.00 -20.99 4.54
N GLU A 92 -7.08 -19.66 4.65
CA GLU A 92 -7.83 -18.83 3.72
C GLU A 92 -7.06 -18.66 2.42
N ILE A 93 -7.77 -18.68 1.29
CA ILE A 93 -7.20 -18.52 -0.04
C ILE A 93 -8.06 -17.57 -0.88
N GLY A 94 -7.40 -16.61 -1.55
CA GLY A 94 -8.05 -15.75 -2.54
C GLY A 94 -8.40 -16.52 -3.80
N VAL A 95 -9.60 -16.32 -4.33
CA VAL A 95 -10.06 -16.98 -5.57
C VAL A 95 -10.16 -15.96 -6.70
N HIS A 96 -9.39 -16.19 -7.74
CA HIS A 96 -9.30 -15.32 -8.89
C HIS A 96 -9.85 -16.05 -10.12
N LEU A 97 -10.99 -15.57 -10.61
CA LEU A 97 -11.57 -16.05 -11.87
C LEU A 97 -10.84 -15.34 -13.01
N ALA A 98 -10.27 -16.11 -13.93
CA ALA A 98 -9.42 -15.57 -14.98
C ALA A 98 -9.73 -16.19 -16.34
N SER A 99 -9.49 -15.44 -17.42
CA SER A 99 -9.41 -15.95 -18.80
C SER A 99 -7.96 -16.27 -19.17
N ALA A 100 -7.76 -16.99 -20.27
CA ALA A 100 -6.44 -17.42 -20.76
C ALA A 100 -5.44 -16.26 -20.91
N GLY A 101 -5.87 -15.10 -21.38
CA GLY A 101 -5.04 -13.91 -21.58
C GLY A 101 -4.66 -13.13 -20.30
N TYR A 102 -5.12 -13.56 -19.12
CA TYR A 102 -5.03 -12.77 -17.90
C TYR A 102 -3.60 -12.43 -17.48
N LEU A 103 -2.70 -13.43 -17.45
CA LEU A 103 -1.30 -13.17 -17.06
C LEU A 103 -0.63 -12.16 -17.99
N LYS A 104 -0.84 -12.30 -19.30
CA LYS A 104 -0.28 -11.37 -20.30
C LYS A 104 -0.87 -9.96 -20.11
N ALA A 105 -2.17 -9.85 -19.85
CA ALA A 105 -2.84 -8.58 -19.67
C ALA A 105 -2.34 -7.83 -18.43
N ILE A 106 -2.10 -8.49 -17.30
CA ILE A 106 -1.59 -7.84 -16.10
C ILE A 106 -0.05 -7.82 -16.00
N GLY A 107 0.68 -8.53 -16.86
CA GLY A 107 2.13 -8.64 -16.84
C GLY A 107 2.67 -9.54 -15.71
N ALA A 108 1.88 -10.53 -15.27
CA ALA A 108 2.33 -11.54 -14.30
C ALA A 108 3.03 -12.71 -15.02
N ARG A 109 3.86 -13.46 -14.27
CA ARG A 109 4.70 -14.52 -14.85
C ARG A 109 4.19 -15.91 -14.50
N LEU A 110 4.21 -16.81 -15.48
CA LEU A 110 4.08 -18.24 -15.26
C LEU A 110 5.44 -18.78 -14.79
N ILE A 111 5.46 -19.52 -13.67
CA ILE A 111 6.67 -20.10 -13.08
C ILE A 111 6.83 -21.55 -13.53
N ALA A 112 5.76 -22.34 -13.51
CA ALA A 112 5.77 -23.74 -13.88
C ALA A 112 4.42 -24.18 -14.45
N GLY A 113 4.42 -25.21 -15.30
CA GLY A 113 3.21 -25.75 -15.91
C GLY A 113 2.58 -24.84 -16.97
N ARG A 114 1.25 -24.75 -16.99
CA ARG A 114 0.47 -23.88 -17.87
C ARG A 114 -0.51 -23.02 -17.07
N PHE A 115 -0.98 -21.94 -17.67
CA PHE A 115 -2.09 -21.15 -17.12
C PHE A 115 -3.45 -21.70 -17.59
N ILE A 116 -4.54 -21.07 -17.15
CA ILE A 116 -5.90 -21.33 -17.61
C ILE A 116 -5.96 -21.10 -19.13
N GLU A 117 -6.58 -22.05 -19.84
CA GLU A 117 -6.80 -22.01 -21.27
C GLU A 117 -8.30 -21.88 -21.61
N ASP A 118 -8.62 -21.53 -22.85
CA ASP A 118 -10.00 -21.36 -23.27
C ASP A 118 -10.79 -22.69 -23.32
N THR A 119 -10.08 -23.81 -23.35
CA THR A 119 -10.60 -25.18 -23.25
C THR A 119 -10.94 -25.62 -21.82
N ASP A 120 -10.50 -24.86 -20.79
CA ASP A 120 -10.80 -25.18 -19.38
C ASP A 120 -12.22 -24.68 -19.02
N ASP A 121 -13.22 -25.35 -19.51
CA ASP A 121 -14.64 -25.07 -19.33
C ASP A 121 -15.40 -26.20 -18.59
N ALA A 122 -16.73 -26.18 -18.60
CA ALA A 122 -17.55 -27.13 -17.88
C ALA A 122 -17.50 -28.56 -18.46
N SER A 123 -16.98 -28.74 -19.68
CA SER A 123 -16.85 -30.03 -20.35
C SER A 123 -15.50 -30.72 -20.10
N ALA A 124 -14.53 -29.95 -19.62
CA ALA A 124 -13.16 -30.38 -19.31
C ALA A 124 -12.98 -30.77 -17.82
N PRO A 125 -11.94 -31.55 -17.48
CA PRO A 125 -11.55 -31.76 -16.09
C PRO A 125 -11.33 -30.46 -15.39
N THR A 126 -11.74 -30.38 -14.11
CA THR A 126 -11.58 -29.16 -13.32
C THR A 126 -10.11 -28.93 -12.97
N VAL A 127 -9.57 -27.83 -13.44
CA VAL A 127 -8.18 -27.45 -13.20
C VAL A 127 -8.09 -26.16 -12.40
N GLY A 128 -6.93 -25.96 -11.78
CA GLY A 128 -6.60 -24.73 -11.05
C GLY A 128 -5.13 -24.37 -11.19
N VAL A 129 -4.84 -23.11 -11.07
CA VAL A 129 -3.48 -22.57 -11.03
C VAL A 129 -3.29 -21.89 -9.67
N ILE A 130 -2.13 -22.03 -9.07
CA ILE A 130 -1.84 -21.48 -7.74
C ILE A 130 -0.69 -20.48 -7.78
N SER A 131 -0.65 -19.57 -6.80
CA SER A 131 0.48 -18.66 -6.66
C SER A 131 1.72 -19.38 -6.06
N GLU A 132 2.89 -18.77 -6.23
CA GLU A 132 4.15 -19.28 -5.70
C GLU A 132 4.10 -19.45 -4.17
N THR A 133 3.54 -18.48 -3.46
CA THR A 133 3.33 -18.57 -2.00
C THR A 133 2.39 -19.71 -1.64
N THR A 134 1.33 -19.97 -2.41
CA THR A 134 0.43 -21.12 -2.22
C THR A 134 1.18 -22.43 -2.41
N ALA A 135 1.97 -22.54 -3.47
CA ALA A 135 2.78 -23.72 -3.75
C ALA A 135 3.78 -24.00 -2.60
N LYS A 136 4.53 -23.00 -2.16
CA LYS A 136 5.51 -23.14 -1.06
C LYS A 136 4.87 -23.51 0.28
N ARG A 137 3.69 -22.96 0.57
CA ARG A 137 3.03 -23.14 1.87
C ARG A 137 2.24 -24.45 1.98
N LEU A 138 1.55 -24.84 0.89
CA LEU A 138 0.68 -26.02 0.89
C LEU A 138 1.38 -27.27 0.36
N PHE A 139 2.46 -27.13 -0.40
CA PHE A 139 3.25 -28.25 -0.96
C PHE A 139 4.75 -28.09 -0.63
N PRO A 140 5.14 -28.03 0.65
CA PRO A 140 6.53 -27.80 1.03
C PRO A 140 7.42 -28.92 0.48
N ASN A 141 8.46 -28.52 -0.28
CA ASN A 141 9.44 -29.44 -0.90
C ASN A 141 8.84 -30.46 -1.87
N GLN A 142 7.67 -30.20 -2.43
CA GLN A 142 7.00 -31.07 -3.39
C GLN A 142 6.64 -30.30 -4.66
N ASN A 143 6.58 -31.00 -5.79
CA ASN A 143 6.02 -30.43 -7.00
C ASN A 143 4.48 -30.43 -6.90
N PRO A 144 3.81 -29.26 -6.97
CA PRO A 144 2.36 -29.18 -6.89
C PRO A 144 1.66 -29.60 -8.21
N LEU A 145 2.37 -29.61 -9.35
CA LEU A 145 1.76 -29.95 -10.65
C LEU A 145 1.25 -31.38 -10.68
N GLY A 146 0.04 -31.57 -11.18
CA GLY A 146 -0.67 -32.84 -11.26
C GLY A 146 -1.30 -33.30 -9.92
N LYS A 147 -1.06 -32.57 -8.81
CA LYS A 147 -1.73 -32.83 -7.54
C LYS A 147 -3.09 -32.15 -7.50
N ARG A 148 -3.96 -32.66 -6.62
CA ARG A 148 -5.31 -32.17 -6.47
C ARG A 148 -5.46 -31.29 -5.24
N MET A 149 -6.28 -30.25 -5.38
CA MET A 149 -6.60 -29.33 -4.30
C MET A 149 -8.09 -28.98 -4.32
N GLY A 150 -8.73 -29.00 -3.16
CA GLY A 150 -10.11 -28.56 -3.00
C GLY A 150 -10.20 -27.23 -2.27
N ILE A 151 -11.07 -26.36 -2.76
CA ILE A 151 -11.40 -25.07 -2.12
C ILE A 151 -12.92 -24.95 -1.88
N GLY A 152 -13.34 -24.06 -1.00
CA GLY A 152 -14.74 -23.88 -0.58
C GLY A 152 -15.69 -23.36 -1.66
N PHE A 153 -15.26 -23.29 -2.92
CA PHE A 153 -16.13 -23.04 -4.07
C PHE A 153 -16.56 -24.36 -4.72
N SER A 154 -17.85 -24.50 -4.97
CA SER A 154 -18.49 -25.75 -5.40
C SER A 154 -17.86 -26.38 -6.64
N ARG A 155 -17.33 -25.59 -7.56
CA ARG A 155 -16.71 -26.06 -8.81
C ARG A 155 -15.29 -26.57 -8.63
N TRP A 156 -14.56 -26.12 -7.62
CA TRP A 156 -13.15 -26.47 -7.36
C TRP A 156 -12.99 -27.24 -6.05
N LYS A 157 -13.92 -28.17 -5.74
CA LYS A 157 -13.79 -29.07 -4.59
C LYS A 157 -12.67 -30.10 -4.76
N ASP A 158 -12.29 -30.35 -6.00
CA ASP A 158 -11.28 -31.32 -6.39
C ASP A 158 -10.68 -30.90 -7.74
N ALA A 159 -9.79 -29.91 -7.73
CA ALA A 159 -9.15 -29.37 -8.92
C ALA A 159 -7.72 -29.89 -9.05
N GLU A 160 -7.33 -30.29 -10.26
CA GLU A 160 -5.94 -30.58 -10.58
C GLU A 160 -5.13 -29.30 -10.75
N ILE A 161 -3.98 -29.22 -10.10
CA ILE A 161 -3.07 -28.08 -10.23
C ILE A 161 -2.25 -28.25 -11.50
N VAL A 162 -2.50 -27.39 -12.49
CA VAL A 162 -1.84 -27.44 -13.81
C VAL A 162 -0.75 -26.36 -13.96
N GLY A 163 -0.66 -25.41 -13.03
CA GLY A 163 0.35 -24.35 -13.12
C GLY A 163 0.61 -23.63 -11.81
N VAL A 164 1.76 -22.98 -11.78
CA VAL A 164 2.19 -22.08 -10.72
C VAL A 164 2.58 -20.73 -11.32
N VAL A 165 2.03 -19.66 -10.77
CA VAL A 165 2.29 -18.27 -11.20
C VAL A 165 3.02 -17.49 -10.13
N SER A 166 3.70 -16.41 -10.52
CA SER A 166 4.29 -15.47 -9.57
C SER A 166 3.22 -14.88 -8.66
N ASP A 167 3.60 -14.55 -7.44
CA ASP A 167 2.68 -13.89 -6.52
C ASP A 167 2.23 -12.54 -7.10
N VAL A 168 0.93 -12.32 -7.14
CA VAL A 168 0.31 -11.03 -7.44
C VAL A 168 -0.35 -10.52 -6.17
N ASN A 169 -0.05 -9.28 -5.81
CA ASN A 169 -0.63 -8.68 -4.61
C ASN A 169 -2.04 -8.15 -4.90
N TYR A 170 -3.05 -8.82 -4.37
CA TYR A 170 -4.45 -8.37 -4.41
C TYR A 170 -4.90 -7.68 -3.13
N GLY A 171 -4.10 -7.77 -2.06
CA GLY A 171 -4.38 -7.16 -0.76
C GLY A 171 -3.92 -5.71 -0.67
N ALA A 172 -3.65 -5.28 0.56
CA ALA A 172 -3.11 -3.94 0.81
C ALA A 172 -1.68 -3.82 0.27
N VAL A 173 -1.30 -2.60 -0.11
CA VAL A 173 0.06 -2.31 -0.55
C VAL A 173 1.05 -2.63 0.57
N GLY A 174 2.06 -3.45 0.26
CA GLY A 174 3.07 -3.89 1.22
C GLY A 174 2.66 -5.03 2.16
N ALA A 175 1.44 -5.54 2.03
CA ALA A 175 1.07 -6.78 2.70
C ALA A 175 1.86 -7.97 2.13
N PRO A 176 2.19 -8.97 2.95
CA PRO A 176 2.80 -10.20 2.44
C PRO A 176 1.87 -10.86 1.42
N PRO A 177 2.42 -11.60 0.43
CA PRO A 177 1.61 -12.32 -0.53
C PRO A 177 0.64 -13.27 0.17
N ALA A 178 -0.65 -13.16 -0.18
CA ALA A 178 -1.67 -14.08 0.29
C ALA A 178 -1.71 -15.35 -0.56
N LEU A 179 -2.30 -16.42 -0.03
CA LEU A 179 -2.57 -17.60 -0.84
C LEU A 179 -3.54 -17.22 -1.95
N ALA A 180 -3.26 -17.65 -3.18
CA ALA A 180 -4.09 -17.37 -4.33
C ALA A 180 -4.30 -18.63 -5.20
N PHE A 181 -5.54 -18.79 -5.63
CA PHE A 181 -6.00 -19.82 -6.55
C PHE A 181 -6.67 -19.15 -7.75
N TYR A 182 -6.29 -19.56 -8.95
CA TYR A 182 -6.86 -19.08 -10.20
C TYR A 182 -7.67 -20.19 -10.86
N GLY A 183 -8.91 -19.88 -11.20
CA GLY A 183 -9.80 -20.79 -11.91
C GLY A 183 -10.42 -20.14 -13.13
N SER A 184 -10.89 -20.94 -14.09
CA SER A 184 -11.54 -20.44 -15.30
C SER A 184 -12.84 -19.69 -14.96
N TYR A 185 -13.00 -18.46 -15.49
CA TYR A 185 -14.25 -17.70 -15.35
C TYR A 185 -15.44 -18.42 -16.01
N LYS A 186 -15.20 -19.35 -16.95
CA LYS A 186 -16.23 -20.15 -17.62
C LYS A 186 -16.91 -21.13 -16.66
N LEU A 187 -16.21 -21.60 -15.63
CA LEU A 187 -16.74 -22.50 -14.61
C LEU A 187 -17.67 -21.80 -13.59
N ALA A 188 -17.46 -20.50 -13.36
CA ALA A 188 -18.28 -19.70 -12.45
C ALA A 188 -18.63 -18.34 -13.07
N PRO A 189 -19.46 -18.31 -14.13
CA PRO A 189 -19.75 -17.08 -14.87
C PRO A 189 -20.62 -16.14 -14.04
N ARG A 190 -19.98 -15.09 -13.47
CA ARG A 190 -20.64 -14.05 -12.66
C ARG A 190 -21.31 -13.00 -13.55
N PRO A 191 -22.35 -12.29 -13.04
CA PRO A 191 -22.97 -11.18 -13.78
C PRO A 191 -22.01 -10.02 -14.02
N SER A 192 -21.09 -9.77 -13.10
CA SER A 192 -20.05 -8.76 -13.25
C SER A 192 -18.71 -9.38 -13.65
N ALA A 193 -17.94 -8.65 -14.45
CA ALA A 193 -16.57 -8.99 -14.82
C ALA A 193 -15.72 -7.72 -14.86
N LEU A 194 -14.47 -7.82 -14.46
CA LEU A 194 -13.45 -6.80 -14.68
C LEU A 194 -12.67 -7.18 -15.93
N VAL A 195 -12.69 -6.31 -16.92
CA VAL A 195 -11.97 -6.49 -18.18
C VAL A 195 -10.66 -5.74 -18.09
N PHE A 196 -9.59 -6.38 -18.55
CA PHE A 196 -8.24 -5.83 -18.67
C PHE A 196 -7.87 -5.78 -20.14
N VAL A 197 -7.35 -4.66 -20.61
CA VAL A 197 -6.86 -4.51 -21.99
C VAL A 197 -5.47 -3.90 -21.91
N ARG A 198 -4.46 -4.67 -22.30
CA ARG A 198 -3.10 -4.18 -22.49
C ARG A 198 -2.94 -3.72 -23.92
N ALA A 199 -2.40 -2.51 -24.11
CA ALA A 199 -2.24 -1.92 -25.44
C ALA A 199 -0.92 -1.13 -25.52
N ASP A 200 -0.36 -1.02 -26.73
CA ASP A 200 0.89 -0.29 -26.99
C ASP A 200 0.76 1.22 -26.79
N ALA A 201 -0.43 1.78 -27.09
CA ALA A 201 -0.73 3.20 -26.98
C ALA A 201 -1.36 3.55 -25.63
N ALA A 202 -1.56 4.85 -25.39
CA ALA A 202 -2.20 5.34 -24.17
C ALA A 202 -3.56 4.66 -23.94
N PRO A 203 -3.77 3.98 -22.81
CA PRO A 203 -4.95 3.16 -22.57
C PRO A 203 -6.27 3.92 -22.72
N SER A 204 -6.27 5.21 -22.40
CA SER A 204 -7.45 6.08 -22.48
C SER A 204 -8.06 6.18 -23.89
N THR A 205 -7.26 6.00 -24.94
CA THR A 205 -7.75 6.04 -26.33
C THR A 205 -8.66 4.87 -26.68
N PHE A 206 -8.53 3.76 -25.94
CA PHE A 206 -9.31 2.55 -26.16
C PHE A 206 -10.66 2.52 -25.43
N PHE A 207 -10.96 3.46 -24.52
CA PHE A 207 -12.25 3.45 -23.79
C PHE A 207 -13.46 3.53 -24.70
N VAL A 208 -13.42 4.39 -25.72
CA VAL A 208 -14.54 4.58 -26.64
C VAL A 208 -14.78 3.31 -27.45
N ALA A 209 -13.71 2.74 -28.02
CA ALA A 209 -13.78 1.50 -28.79
C ALA A 209 -14.25 0.32 -27.93
N ALA A 210 -13.72 0.17 -26.71
CA ALA A 210 -14.14 -0.88 -25.79
C ALA A 210 -15.63 -0.79 -25.44
N ARG A 211 -16.14 0.43 -25.17
CA ARG A 211 -17.56 0.66 -24.89
C ARG A 211 -18.43 0.34 -26.10
N GLN A 212 -18.01 0.68 -27.31
CA GLN A 212 -18.73 0.33 -28.54
C GLN A 212 -18.78 -1.18 -28.74
N ILE A 213 -17.67 -1.88 -28.51
CA ILE A 213 -17.60 -3.34 -28.59
C ILE A 213 -18.58 -3.97 -27.60
N VAL A 214 -18.55 -3.57 -26.32
CA VAL A 214 -19.47 -4.12 -25.32
C VAL A 214 -20.92 -3.90 -25.72
N ARG A 215 -21.28 -2.69 -26.16
CA ARG A 215 -22.64 -2.38 -26.64
C ARG A 215 -23.04 -3.20 -27.86
N SER A 216 -22.11 -3.51 -28.77
CA SER A 216 -22.38 -4.33 -29.95
C SER A 216 -22.61 -5.81 -29.63
N VAL A 217 -22.09 -6.29 -28.48
CA VAL A 217 -22.35 -7.65 -27.98
C VAL A 217 -23.68 -7.70 -27.24
N GLY A 218 -24.04 -6.66 -26.50
CA GLY A 218 -25.32 -6.57 -25.80
C GLY A 218 -25.65 -5.15 -25.41
N PRO A 219 -26.69 -4.52 -25.98
CA PRO A 219 -27.05 -3.13 -25.66
C PRO A 219 -27.42 -2.89 -24.19
N ALA A 220 -27.87 -3.95 -23.50
CA ALA A 220 -28.22 -3.89 -22.08
C ALA A 220 -27.05 -4.04 -21.12
N LEU A 221 -25.83 -4.29 -21.64
CA LEU A 221 -24.63 -4.40 -20.82
C LEU A 221 -24.19 -3.04 -20.32
N ALA A 222 -24.05 -2.89 -19.00
CA ALA A 222 -23.51 -1.70 -18.40
C ALA A 222 -21.96 -1.75 -18.38
N VAL A 223 -21.34 -0.65 -18.85
CA VAL A 223 -19.90 -0.44 -18.72
C VAL A 223 -19.68 0.69 -17.70
N TYR A 224 -18.86 0.44 -16.70
CA TYR A 224 -18.58 1.40 -15.63
C TYR A 224 -17.20 1.19 -15.03
N ASP A 225 -16.78 2.09 -14.14
CA ASP A 225 -15.49 2.05 -13.43
C ASP A 225 -14.31 1.96 -14.41
N GLU A 226 -14.37 2.76 -15.49
CA GLU A 226 -13.34 2.87 -16.52
C GLU A 226 -12.15 3.63 -15.94
N ARG A 227 -11.02 2.94 -15.77
CA ARG A 227 -9.77 3.47 -15.23
C ARG A 227 -8.58 2.72 -15.80
N THR A 228 -7.42 3.37 -15.83
CA THR A 228 -6.18 2.63 -16.05
C THR A 228 -5.82 1.81 -14.80
N LEU A 229 -5.03 0.76 -14.97
CA LEU A 229 -4.54 0.00 -13.82
C LEU A 229 -3.60 0.85 -12.96
N GLU A 230 -2.88 1.79 -13.55
CA GLU A 230 -2.06 2.79 -12.84
C GLU A 230 -2.91 3.69 -11.93
N GLU A 231 -4.06 4.17 -12.41
CA GLU A 231 -4.99 4.97 -11.60
C GLU A 231 -5.57 4.15 -10.43
N ARG A 232 -5.83 2.85 -10.62
CA ARG A 232 -6.25 1.95 -9.54
C ARG A 232 -5.18 1.81 -8.48
N VAL A 233 -3.94 1.57 -8.90
CA VAL A 233 -2.77 1.53 -8.01
C VAL A 233 -2.59 2.87 -7.29
N GLY A 234 -2.69 3.98 -8.01
CA GLY A 234 -2.65 5.34 -7.46
C GLY A 234 -3.72 5.58 -6.40
N SER A 235 -4.95 5.10 -6.64
CA SER A 235 -6.06 5.19 -5.68
C SER A 235 -5.82 4.35 -4.42
N ALA A 236 -5.23 3.16 -4.56
CA ALA A 236 -4.85 2.33 -3.42
C ALA A 236 -3.77 3.00 -2.55
N LEU A 237 -2.83 3.71 -3.18
CA LEU A 237 -1.78 4.48 -2.51
C LEU A 237 -2.28 5.81 -1.94
N ALA A 238 -3.35 6.39 -2.49
CA ALA A 238 -3.86 7.70 -2.08
C ALA A 238 -4.24 7.76 -0.60
N ARG A 239 -4.82 6.69 -0.06
CA ARG A 239 -5.15 6.58 1.37
C ARG A 239 -3.92 6.67 2.26
N LEU A 240 -2.84 5.97 1.89
CA LEU A 240 -1.55 6.03 2.60
C LEU A 240 -0.92 7.42 2.49
N ARG A 241 -0.97 8.03 1.30
CA ARG A 241 -0.47 9.37 1.05
C ARG A 241 -1.22 10.42 1.89
N PHE A 242 -2.54 10.36 1.93
CA PHE A 242 -3.36 11.26 2.74
C PHE A 242 -3.01 11.18 4.22
N GLY A 243 -2.90 9.96 4.77
CA GLY A 243 -2.46 9.75 6.16
C GLY A 243 -1.07 10.32 6.43
N ALA A 244 -0.12 10.11 5.50
CA ALA A 244 1.24 10.64 5.63
C ALA A 244 1.28 12.18 5.62
N VAL A 245 0.51 12.82 4.73
CA VAL A 245 0.42 14.28 4.64
C VAL A 245 -0.23 14.87 5.89
N LEU A 246 -1.34 14.29 6.34
CA LEU A 246 -2.07 14.75 7.52
C LEU A 246 -1.20 14.67 8.79
N LEU A 247 -0.57 13.52 9.03
CA LEU A 247 0.33 13.33 10.17
C LEU A 247 1.57 14.22 10.06
N GLY A 248 2.10 14.43 8.85
CA GLY A 248 3.20 15.37 8.59
C GLY A 248 2.83 16.80 8.93
N ALA A 249 1.63 17.25 8.58
CA ALA A 249 1.12 18.57 8.93
C ALA A 249 0.98 18.76 10.46
N PHE A 250 0.41 17.78 11.16
CA PHE A 250 0.33 17.81 12.62
C PHE A 250 1.71 17.82 13.30
N ALA A 251 2.65 17.03 12.80
CA ALA A 251 4.03 17.02 13.28
C ALA A 251 4.70 18.40 13.07
N GLY A 252 4.47 19.02 11.91
CA GLY A 252 4.96 20.37 11.60
C GLY A 252 4.39 21.44 12.55
N LEU A 253 3.08 21.40 12.80
CA LEU A 253 2.43 22.31 13.76
C LEU A 253 2.96 22.08 15.18
N GLY A 254 3.10 20.82 15.61
CA GLY A 254 3.68 20.49 16.92
C GLY A 254 5.11 21.01 17.08
N LEU A 255 5.93 20.87 16.03
CA LEU A 255 7.30 21.42 16.02
C LEU A 255 7.30 22.94 16.12
N LEU A 256 6.42 23.62 15.38
CA LEU A 256 6.29 25.09 15.42
C LEU A 256 5.90 25.58 16.82
N LEU A 257 4.92 24.93 17.45
CA LEU A 257 4.52 25.24 18.82
C LEU A 257 5.65 24.99 19.82
N ALA A 258 6.42 23.91 19.65
CA ALA A 258 7.59 23.63 20.47
C ALA A 258 8.66 24.73 20.36
N VAL A 259 8.95 25.20 19.14
CA VAL A 259 9.89 26.31 18.86
C VAL A 259 9.43 27.59 19.57
N ILE A 260 8.15 27.95 19.43
CA ILE A 260 7.58 29.15 20.09
C ILE A 260 7.63 29.01 21.59
N GLY A 261 7.28 27.83 22.12
CA GLY A 261 7.35 27.56 23.58
C GLY A 261 8.75 27.67 24.16
N ILE A 262 9.74 27.05 23.51
CA ILE A 262 11.15 27.14 23.94
C ILE A 262 11.65 28.57 23.84
N TYR A 263 11.37 29.28 22.75
CA TYR A 263 11.73 30.68 22.59
C TYR A 263 11.15 31.55 23.73
N GLY A 264 9.83 31.40 24.00
CA GLY A 264 9.15 32.16 25.05
C GLY A 264 9.73 31.92 26.46
N VAL A 265 9.95 30.66 26.83
CA VAL A 265 10.53 30.28 28.12
C VAL A 265 11.96 30.81 28.26
N LEU A 266 12.77 30.72 27.21
CA LEU A 266 14.14 31.23 27.24
C LEU A 266 14.18 32.75 27.26
N ALA A 267 13.37 33.44 26.47
CA ALA A 267 13.29 34.90 26.46
C ALA A 267 12.90 35.42 27.84
N TYR A 268 11.87 34.85 28.46
CA TYR A 268 11.44 35.18 29.82
C TYR A 268 12.54 34.89 30.87
N SER A 269 13.21 33.74 30.78
CA SER A 269 14.30 33.38 31.69
C SER A 269 15.52 34.32 31.58
N VAL A 270 15.81 34.81 30.37
CA VAL A 270 16.87 35.80 30.12
C VAL A 270 16.47 37.14 30.72
N GLU A 271 15.23 37.58 30.51
CA GLU A 271 14.72 38.84 31.06
C GLU A 271 14.77 38.90 32.59
N GLN A 272 14.32 37.83 33.25
CA GLN A 272 14.42 37.73 34.73
C GLN A 272 15.86 37.75 35.27
N ARG A 273 16.85 37.37 34.46
CA ARG A 273 18.25 37.28 34.84
C ARG A 273 19.13 38.37 34.25
N THR A 274 18.50 39.37 33.60
CA THR A 274 19.22 40.46 32.92
C THR A 274 20.23 41.14 33.85
N ARG A 275 19.85 41.40 35.11
CA ARG A 275 20.75 42.00 36.11
C ARG A 275 21.94 41.09 36.46
N GLU A 276 21.71 39.81 36.69
CA GLU A 276 22.77 38.82 36.96
C GLU A 276 23.75 38.70 35.78
N LEU A 277 23.22 38.63 34.56
CA LEU A 277 24.01 38.56 33.33
C LEU A 277 24.78 39.86 33.06
N GLY A 278 24.17 41.01 33.36
CA GLY A 278 24.81 42.31 33.25
C GLY A 278 25.99 42.47 34.22
N ILE A 279 25.84 42.05 35.49
CA ILE A 279 26.93 42.05 36.49
C ILE A 279 28.08 41.14 36.01
N ARG A 280 27.79 39.94 35.51
CA ARG A 280 28.83 39.03 35.01
C ARG A 280 29.61 39.62 33.82
N LEU A 281 28.90 40.27 32.89
CA LEU A 281 29.54 40.95 31.75
C LEU A 281 30.39 42.15 32.23
N ALA A 282 29.92 42.93 33.21
CA ALA A 282 30.68 44.04 33.80
C ALA A 282 31.95 43.57 34.54
N LEU A 283 31.92 42.36 35.11
CA LEU A 283 33.07 41.71 35.77
C LEU A 283 34.01 40.99 34.76
N GLY A 284 33.79 41.14 33.45
CA GLY A 284 34.69 40.63 32.41
C GLY A 284 34.37 39.25 31.85
N ALA A 285 33.17 38.69 32.14
CA ALA A 285 32.75 37.45 31.53
C ALA A 285 32.62 37.58 29.99
N LEU A 286 33.10 36.57 29.26
CA LEU A 286 33.05 36.58 27.80
C LEU A 286 31.61 36.35 27.33
N GLN A 287 31.20 37.04 26.27
CA GLN A 287 29.86 36.84 25.65
C GLN A 287 29.56 35.36 25.31
N ARG A 288 30.57 34.62 24.90
CA ARG A 288 30.45 33.18 24.62
C ARG A 288 30.08 32.36 25.85
N GLU A 289 30.50 32.77 27.04
CA GLU A 289 30.16 32.06 28.29
C GLU A 289 28.71 32.26 28.68
N VAL A 290 28.19 33.46 28.45
CA VAL A 290 26.77 33.80 28.64
C VAL A 290 25.91 32.97 27.65
N VAL A 291 26.26 32.95 26.36
CA VAL A 291 25.59 32.16 25.36
C VAL A 291 25.61 30.67 25.73
N ALA A 292 26.77 30.14 26.12
CA ALA A 292 26.93 28.75 26.53
C ALA A 292 26.06 28.36 27.72
N ALA A 293 25.97 29.26 28.74
CA ALA A 293 25.14 29.01 29.90
C ALA A 293 23.63 28.94 29.56
N VAL A 294 23.15 29.85 28.70
CA VAL A 294 21.74 29.84 28.23
C VAL A 294 21.47 28.61 27.37
N MET A 295 22.36 28.31 26.43
CA MET A 295 22.26 27.15 25.58
C MET A 295 22.26 25.83 26.33
N ARG A 296 23.13 25.69 27.37
CA ARG A 296 23.19 24.50 28.22
C ARG A 296 21.84 24.23 28.90
N ARG A 297 21.17 25.27 29.39
CA ARG A 297 19.87 25.15 30.04
C ARG A 297 18.78 24.77 29.02
N ALA A 298 18.80 25.37 27.82
CA ALA A 298 17.91 25.04 26.76
C ALA A 298 18.05 23.57 26.32
N MET A 299 19.30 23.10 26.15
CA MET A 299 19.58 21.73 25.78
C MET A 299 19.19 20.70 26.85
N LEU A 300 19.29 21.07 28.13
CA LEU A 300 18.83 20.21 29.23
C LEU A 300 17.31 20.05 29.20
N LEU A 301 16.57 21.14 29.03
CA LEU A 301 15.11 21.09 28.89
C LEU A 301 14.67 20.31 27.64
N ALA A 302 15.35 20.55 26.51
CA ALA A 302 15.11 19.80 25.27
C ALA A 302 15.42 18.31 25.47
N GLY A 303 16.48 17.94 26.16
CA GLY A 303 16.84 16.55 26.46
C GLY A 303 15.79 15.83 27.30
N ILE A 304 15.26 16.50 28.34
CA ILE A 304 14.15 15.97 29.14
C ILE A 304 12.89 15.75 28.25
N GLY A 305 12.55 16.78 27.46
CA GLY A 305 11.43 16.70 26.53
C GLY A 305 11.57 15.56 25.50
N VAL A 306 12.78 15.38 24.96
CA VAL A 306 13.10 14.27 24.03
C VAL A 306 12.96 12.92 24.73
N ALA A 307 13.47 12.76 25.95
CA ALA A 307 13.37 11.50 26.69
C ALA A 307 11.90 11.12 26.96
N VAL A 308 11.10 12.06 27.44
CA VAL A 308 9.66 11.84 27.68
C VAL A 308 8.92 11.58 26.34
N GLY A 309 9.22 12.36 25.29
CA GLY A 309 8.63 12.21 23.99
C GLY A 309 8.96 10.87 23.32
N LEU A 310 10.19 10.36 23.46
CA LEU A 310 10.60 9.04 22.96
C LEU A 310 9.88 7.92 23.71
N ALA A 311 9.75 8.01 25.04
CA ALA A 311 9.00 7.03 25.83
C ALA A 311 7.52 6.99 25.43
N ALA A 312 6.89 8.15 25.25
CA ALA A 312 5.51 8.26 24.79
C ALA A 312 5.35 7.73 23.35
N ALA A 313 6.26 8.07 22.43
CA ALA A 313 6.26 7.58 21.05
C ALA A 313 6.44 6.06 20.96
N TRP A 314 7.30 5.49 21.82
CA TRP A 314 7.48 4.04 21.91
C TRP A 314 6.21 3.34 22.39
N GLY A 315 5.53 3.88 23.41
CA GLY A 315 4.23 3.40 23.87
C GLY A 315 3.15 3.49 22.79
N ALA A 316 3.03 4.65 22.12
CA ALA A 316 2.07 4.90 21.05
C ALA A 316 2.33 4.04 19.80
N SER A 317 3.58 3.63 19.54
CA SER A 317 3.94 2.79 18.39
C SER A 317 3.20 1.46 18.37
N ARG A 318 2.77 0.96 19.53
CA ARG A 318 1.98 -0.28 19.66
C ARG A 318 0.58 -0.14 19.05
N PHE A 319 -0.04 1.03 19.14
CA PHE A 319 -1.37 1.30 18.57
C PHE A 319 -1.32 1.53 17.06
N VAL A 320 -0.15 1.93 16.53
CA VAL A 320 0.02 2.26 15.11
C VAL A 320 0.47 1.06 14.28
N ARG A 321 0.72 -0.09 14.88
CA ARG A 321 1.22 -1.31 14.17
C ARG A 321 0.36 -1.72 12.99
N GLY A 322 -0.96 -1.58 13.09
CA GLY A 322 -1.89 -1.91 12.01
C GLY A 322 -1.98 -0.88 10.88
N LEU A 323 -1.39 0.31 11.07
CA LEU A 323 -1.47 1.42 10.10
C LEU A 323 -0.19 1.64 9.31
N VAL A 324 0.93 1.04 9.75
CA VAL A 324 2.26 1.18 9.12
C VAL A 324 2.64 -0.11 8.41
N PHE A 325 2.82 -0.06 7.10
CA PHE A 325 3.15 -1.21 6.27
C PHE A 325 4.65 -1.27 5.96
N GLY A 326 5.25 -2.45 6.09
CA GLY A 326 6.60 -2.77 5.61
C GLY A 326 7.76 -2.13 6.37
N ILE A 327 7.51 -1.40 7.47
CA ILE A 327 8.52 -0.83 8.35
C ILE A 327 8.15 -1.18 9.79
N SER A 328 9.13 -1.56 10.58
CA SER A 328 8.92 -1.72 12.02
C SER A 328 8.43 -0.40 12.63
N PRO A 329 7.36 -0.40 13.43
CA PRO A 329 6.91 0.79 14.16
C PRO A 329 8.00 1.39 15.05
N THR A 330 9.02 0.60 15.37
CA THR A 330 10.20 0.95 16.17
C THR A 330 11.48 1.08 15.34
N ASP A 331 11.38 1.49 14.05
CA ASP A 331 12.57 1.66 13.19
C ASP A 331 13.60 2.62 13.81
N PRO A 332 14.79 2.14 14.22
CA PRO A 332 15.78 2.95 14.95
C PRO A 332 16.25 4.16 14.13
N VAL A 333 16.34 4.03 12.82
CA VAL A 333 16.82 5.10 11.93
C VAL A 333 15.83 6.27 11.93
N THR A 334 14.53 5.97 11.96
CA THR A 334 13.49 7.01 12.05
C THR A 334 13.52 7.71 13.42
N PHE A 335 13.63 6.96 14.52
CA PHE A 335 13.69 7.53 15.86
C PHE A 335 14.92 8.41 16.06
N VAL A 336 16.09 7.93 15.66
CA VAL A 336 17.35 8.71 15.73
C VAL A 336 17.30 9.95 14.85
N GLY A 337 16.86 9.81 13.60
CA GLY A 337 16.78 10.94 12.66
C GLY A 337 15.84 12.05 13.13
N GLN A 338 14.66 11.69 13.66
CA GLN A 338 13.71 12.67 14.20
C GLN A 338 14.23 13.32 15.47
N THR A 339 14.89 12.56 16.35
CA THR A 339 15.51 13.09 17.57
C THR A 339 16.59 14.12 17.22
N LEU A 340 17.47 13.80 16.29
CA LEU A 340 18.52 14.72 15.83
C LEU A 340 17.94 15.99 15.21
N ALA A 341 16.91 15.85 14.37
CA ALA A 341 16.21 16.99 13.77
C ALA A 341 15.59 17.89 14.85
N LEU A 342 14.93 17.31 15.85
CA LEU A 342 14.32 18.06 16.96
C LEU A 342 15.37 18.80 17.79
N VAL A 343 16.45 18.13 18.15
CA VAL A 343 17.57 18.74 18.91
C VAL A 343 18.20 19.89 18.11
N LEU A 344 18.41 19.73 16.81
CA LEU A 344 18.91 20.76 15.93
C LEU A 344 17.99 21.99 15.90
N VAL A 345 16.69 21.78 15.72
CA VAL A 345 15.69 22.86 15.69
C VAL A 345 15.65 23.58 17.05
N CYS A 346 15.68 22.83 18.16
CA CYS A 346 15.75 23.41 19.50
C CYS A 346 17.03 24.24 19.69
N ALA A 347 18.18 23.76 19.20
CA ALA A 347 19.45 24.50 19.28
C ALA A 347 19.38 25.82 18.51
N VAL A 348 18.87 25.79 17.27
CA VAL A 348 18.69 26.98 16.43
C VAL A 348 17.72 27.97 17.06
N ALA A 349 16.56 27.49 17.54
CA ALA A 349 15.55 28.34 18.19
C ALA A 349 16.07 29.01 19.48
N SER A 350 16.93 28.30 20.21
CA SER A 350 17.52 28.80 21.47
C SER A 350 18.69 29.76 21.24
N TYR A 351 19.35 29.68 20.09
CA TYR A 351 20.51 30.51 19.79
C TYR A 351 20.16 32.01 19.68
N ILE A 352 18.97 32.33 19.11
CA ILE A 352 18.53 33.74 18.95
C ILE A 352 18.40 34.47 20.31
N PRO A 353 17.64 33.96 21.30
CA PRO A 353 17.54 34.61 22.61
C PRO A 353 18.86 34.57 23.36
N ALA A 354 19.65 33.50 23.24
CA ALA A 354 20.98 33.41 23.87
C ALA A 354 21.94 34.51 23.35
N ARG A 355 21.93 34.75 22.04
CA ARG A 355 22.76 35.82 21.44
C ARG A 355 22.26 37.21 21.82
N ARG A 356 20.95 37.42 22.00
CA ARG A 356 20.40 38.68 22.51
C ARG A 356 20.84 38.93 23.93
N ALA A 357 20.81 37.92 24.81
CA ALA A 357 21.29 37.98 26.17
C ALA A 357 22.78 38.41 26.29
N ALA A 358 23.62 37.88 25.39
CA ALA A 358 25.06 38.20 25.40
C ALA A 358 25.42 39.61 24.87
N ARG A 359 24.47 40.29 24.22
CA ARG A 359 24.62 41.65 23.66
C ARG A 359 23.99 42.73 24.55
N LEU A 360 23.56 42.39 25.77
CA LEU A 360 23.03 43.36 26.72
C LEU A 360 24.10 44.38 27.10
N ASP A 361 23.75 45.65 27.04
CA ASP A 361 24.60 46.74 27.55
C ASP A 361 24.62 46.70 29.08
N PRO A 362 25.79 46.45 29.73
CA PRO A 362 25.88 46.35 31.18
C PRO A 362 25.37 47.60 31.89
N VAL A 363 25.58 48.78 31.30
CA VAL A 363 25.16 50.06 31.87
C VAL A 363 23.64 50.21 31.90
N ARG A 364 22.95 49.74 30.84
CA ARG A 364 21.49 49.75 30.79
C ARG A 364 20.87 48.67 31.69
N ALA A 365 21.52 47.53 31.82
CA ALA A 365 21.05 46.43 32.68
C ALA A 365 21.09 46.76 34.19
N LEU A 366 21.96 47.70 34.60
CA LEU A 366 22.09 48.18 35.99
C LEU A 366 21.23 49.43 36.31
N ARG A 367 20.71 50.11 35.26
CA ARG A 367 19.98 51.40 35.39
C ARG A 367 18.44 51.25 35.33
N ASN A 368 17.92 50.12 34.92
CA ASN A 368 16.48 49.87 34.96
C ASN A 368 16.07 49.41 36.37
N GLU A 369 15.59 50.37 37.14
CA GLU A 369 14.67 50.15 38.26
C GLU A 369 13.24 50.00 37.73
#